data_a98c13578336126588cd19ff666a298c
#
_entry.id   a98c13578336126588cd19ff666a298c
#
_cell.length_a   1.000
_cell.length_b   1.000
_cell.length_c   1.000
_cell.angle_alpha   90.00
_cell.angle_beta   90.00
_cell.angle_gamma   90.00
#
_symmetry.space_group_name_H-M   'P 1'
#
loop_
_entity.id
_entity.type
_entity.pdbx_description
1 polymer ?
#
loop_
_entity_poly.entity_id
_entity_poly.type
_entity_poly.pdbx_seq_one_letter_code
_entity_poly.pdbx_strand_id
1 'polypeptide(L)'
;GWHTECFVMSKDILKTPFDIHGGGLDLKFPHHENEIAQSCCYSNDLENIDSYAKYWVHNGFVTIDKQKMSKSIGNIKLLKEYINIYDGEIIRLALLSSHYRSPLNWTKDILEQSKNILNKFYLFLEKTKNLNIEGKNVDSFEMDREILNPILDDLNLAKVFAYLNKKILEDKYILKKEEQFFLKKNIKVLGNILGIFQKEPSDWFDSQEKKISINEKKIKELIETRNLAREEKDYQLADQIRKELYNMGIEIKDESLGTKWKRINK
;
A
#
# COMPACT_ATOMS: atom_id res chain seq x y z
N GLY A 1 -13.01 5.20 -30.81
CA GLY A 1 -13.08 5.69 -29.46
C GLY A 1 -11.99 5.10 -28.56
N TRP A 2 -12.00 5.36 -27.30
CA TRP A 2 -10.99 4.92 -26.34
C TRP A 2 -10.67 3.41 -26.41
N HIS A 3 -11.69 2.54 -26.38
CA HIS A 3 -11.51 1.09 -26.53
C HIS A 3 -10.85 0.69 -27.86
N THR A 4 -11.07 1.44 -28.95
CA THR A 4 -10.41 1.18 -30.23
C THR A 4 -8.91 1.46 -30.16
N GLU A 5 -8.51 2.52 -29.46
CA GLU A 5 -7.11 2.84 -29.25
C GLU A 5 -6.40 1.73 -28.46
N CYS A 6 -6.99 1.29 -27.36
CA CYS A 6 -6.44 0.20 -26.55
C CYS A 6 -6.33 -1.10 -27.32
N PHE A 7 -7.38 -1.47 -28.09
CA PHE A 7 -7.35 -2.67 -28.93
C PHE A 7 -6.22 -2.62 -29.96
N VAL A 8 -6.11 -1.53 -30.73
CA VAL A 8 -5.08 -1.39 -31.78
C VAL A 8 -3.68 -1.41 -31.18
N MET A 9 -3.44 -0.66 -30.11
CA MET A 9 -2.14 -0.60 -29.44
C MET A 9 -1.73 -1.97 -28.89
N SER A 10 -2.63 -2.66 -28.21
CA SER A 10 -2.35 -4.00 -27.65
C SER A 10 -2.07 -5.01 -28.77
N LYS A 11 -2.87 -5.01 -29.83
CA LYS A 11 -2.68 -5.88 -30.99
C LYS A 11 -1.33 -5.64 -31.68
N ASP A 12 -0.95 -4.37 -31.88
CA ASP A 12 0.26 -4.04 -32.62
C ASP A 12 1.52 -4.30 -31.81
N ILE A 13 1.50 -4.01 -30.48
CA ILE A 13 2.66 -4.11 -29.60
C ILE A 13 2.79 -5.52 -29.01
N LEU A 14 1.72 -6.05 -28.41
CA LEU A 14 1.74 -7.30 -27.67
C LEU A 14 1.38 -8.52 -28.53
N LYS A 15 0.69 -8.31 -29.63
CA LYS A 15 -0.02 -9.32 -30.41
C LYS A 15 -1.21 -9.89 -29.64
N THR A 16 -2.17 -10.45 -30.35
CA THR A 16 -3.36 -11.08 -29.78
C THR A 16 -3.39 -12.57 -30.08
N PRO A 17 -3.85 -13.42 -29.15
CA PRO A 17 -4.17 -13.09 -27.76
C PRO A 17 -2.91 -12.90 -26.91
N PHE A 18 -2.89 -11.88 -26.04
CA PHE A 18 -1.84 -11.72 -25.03
C PHE A 18 -2.25 -12.34 -23.69
N ASP A 19 -1.31 -12.40 -22.72
CA ASP A 19 -1.56 -13.23 -21.54
C ASP A 19 -2.54 -12.60 -20.56
N ILE A 20 -2.32 -11.35 -20.13
CA ILE A 20 -3.10 -10.73 -19.06
C ILE A 20 -3.54 -9.32 -19.47
N HIS A 21 -4.85 -9.04 -19.35
CA HIS A 21 -5.43 -7.71 -19.44
C HIS A 21 -6.02 -7.30 -18.08
N GLY A 22 -5.64 -6.14 -17.60
CA GLY A 22 -6.07 -5.66 -16.29
C GLY A 22 -6.71 -4.30 -16.32
N GLY A 23 -7.60 -4.03 -15.34
CA GLY A 23 -8.22 -2.73 -15.19
C GLY A 23 -9.07 -2.61 -13.94
N GLY A 24 -9.65 -1.44 -13.73
CA GLY A 24 -10.65 -1.26 -12.69
C GLY A 24 -11.96 -1.97 -13.05
N LEU A 25 -12.74 -2.31 -12.04
CA LEU A 25 -14.04 -2.98 -12.23
C LEU A 25 -15.01 -2.17 -13.11
N ASP A 26 -14.86 -0.85 -13.14
CA ASP A 26 -15.64 0.06 -13.98
C ASP A 26 -15.32 -0.04 -15.48
N LEU A 27 -14.14 -0.56 -15.82
CA LEU A 27 -13.75 -0.78 -17.22
C LEU A 27 -14.34 -2.08 -17.79
N LYS A 28 -14.81 -3.00 -16.94
CA LYS A 28 -15.37 -4.26 -17.39
C LYS A 28 -16.46 -4.05 -18.44
N PHE A 29 -17.33 -3.08 -18.17
CA PHE A 29 -18.36 -2.66 -19.13
C PHE A 29 -18.47 -1.13 -19.14
N PRO A 30 -18.52 -0.49 -20.33
CA PRO A 30 -18.55 -1.11 -21.68
C PRO A 30 -17.15 -1.26 -22.33
N HIS A 31 -16.06 -0.82 -21.66
CA HIS A 31 -14.75 -0.65 -22.31
C HIS A 31 -14.13 -2.00 -22.74
N HIS A 32 -13.92 -2.92 -21.80
CA HIS A 32 -13.31 -4.23 -22.12
C HIS A 32 -14.21 -5.12 -22.98
N GLU A 33 -15.53 -5.05 -22.80
CA GLU A 33 -16.46 -5.76 -23.67
C GLU A 33 -16.35 -5.29 -25.12
N ASN A 34 -16.16 -3.98 -25.34
CA ASN A 34 -15.94 -3.43 -26.67
C ASN A 34 -14.58 -3.83 -27.25
N GLU A 35 -13.54 -3.97 -26.43
CA GLU A 35 -12.23 -4.46 -26.89
C GLU A 35 -12.31 -5.94 -27.35
N ILE A 36 -13.02 -6.78 -26.58
CA ILE A 36 -13.29 -8.17 -26.95
C ILE A 36 -14.07 -8.22 -28.28
N ALA A 37 -15.16 -7.47 -28.40
CA ALA A 37 -15.95 -7.43 -29.62
C ALA A 37 -15.13 -7.02 -30.84
N GLN A 38 -14.25 -6.03 -30.70
CA GLN A 38 -13.35 -5.60 -31.77
C GLN A 38 -12.32 -6.67 -32.14
N SER A 39 -11.80 -7.41 -31.15
CA SER A 39 -10.88 -8.52 -31.38
C SER A 39 -11.55 -9.67 -32.12
N CYS A 40 -12.75 -10.04 -31.72
CA CYS A 40 -13.55 -11.06 -32.39
C CYS A 40 -13.83 -10.68 -33.88
N CYS A 41 -14.23 -9.42 -34.09
CA CYS A 41 -14.45 -8.93 -35.44
C CYS A 41 -13.16 -8.93 -36.30
N TYR A 42 -12.05 -8.52 -35.69
CA TYR A 42 -10.75 -8.48 -36.40
C TYR A 42 -10.23 -9.88 -36.76
N SER A 43 -10.36 -10.85 -35.85
CA SER A 43 -9.96 -12.24 -36.07
C SER A 43 -10.91 -13.01 -37.02
N ASN A 44 -12.05 -12.41 -37.35
CA ASN A 44 -13.16 -13.04 -38.09
C ASN A 44 -13.69 -14.31 -37.39
N ASP A 45 -13.64 -14.32 -36.08
CA ASP A 45 -14.13 -15.39 -35.18
C ASP A 45 -14.97 -14.77 -34.06
N LEU A 46 -16.26 -14.62 -34.32
CA LEU A 46 -17.19 -13.86 -33.44
C LEU A 46 -17.49 -14.59 -32.13
N GLU A 47 -17.18 -15.87 -32.02
CA GLU A 47 -17.44 -16.69 -30.83
C GLU A 47 -16.19 -16.79 -29.92
N ASN A 48 -15.03 -16.39 -30.41
CA ASN A 48 -13.76 -16.52 -29.69
C ASN A 48 -13.53 -15.32 -28.76
N ILE A 49 -14.15 -15.34 -27.60
CA ILE A 49 -14.00 -14.30 -26.58
C ILE A 49 -12.57 -14.20 -26.03
N ASP A 50 -11.77 -15.26 -26.16
CA ASP A 50 -10.36 -15.31 -25.74
C ASP A 50 -9.41 -14.77 -26.82
N SER A 51 -9.93 -14.26 -27.94
CA SER A 51 -9.14 -13.74 -29.07
C SER A 51 -8.31 -12.51 -28.70
N TYR A 52 -8.63 -11.81 -27.62
CA TYR A 52 -7.95 -10.59 -27.19
C TYR A 52 -6.96 -10.83 -26.05
N ALA A 53 -7.40 -11.37 -24.91
CA ALA A 53 -6.57 -11.71 -23.78
C ALA A 53 -7.01 -13.02 -23.11
N LYS A 54 -6.04 -13.82 -22.65
CA LYS A 54 -6.30 -15.12 -21.99
C LYS A 54 -6.86 -14.97 -20.58
N TYR A 55 -6.36 -13.99 -19.84
CA TYR A 55 -6.75 -13.75 -18.44
C TYR A 55 -7.14 -12.29 -18.23
N TRP A 56 -8.24 -12.09 -17.49
CA TRP A 56 -8.77 -10.77 -17.17
C TRP A 56 -8.69 -10.52 -15.67
N VAL A 57 -8.03 -9.44 -15.27
CA VAL A 57 -7.86 -9.07 -13.86
C VAL A 57 -8.54 -7.72 -13.60
N HIS A 58 -9.62 -7.74 -12.80
CA HIS A 58 -10.35 -6.53 -12.44
C HIS A 58 -10.20 -6.25 -10.95
N ASN A 59 -9.68 -5.07 -10.60
CA ASN A 59 -9.56 -4.63 -9.21
C ASN A 59 -10.72 -3.72 -8.79
N GLY A 60 -11.04 -3.84 -7.50
CA GLY A 60 -12.03 -2.99 -6.86
C GLY A 60 -11.60 -1.52 -6.82
N PHE A 61 -12.53 -0.66 -6.46
CA PHE A 61 -12.29 0.78 -6.36
C PHE A 61 -11.49 1.14 -5.12
N VAL A 62 -10.68 2.19 -5.24
CA VAL A 62 -10.15 2.89 -4.08
C VAL A 62 -11.10 4.04 -3.74
N THR A 63 -11.59 4.03 -2.50
CA THR A 63 -12.41 5.12 -1.94
C THR A 63 -11.60 5.87 -0.88
N ILE A 64 -11.89 7.14 -0.67
CA ILE A 64 -11.35 7.95 0.41
C ILE A 64 -12.52 8.31 1.32
N ASP A 65 -12.44 7.92 2.60
CA ASP A 65 -13.50 8.13 3.58
C ASP A 65 -14.89 7.68 3.06
N LYS A 66 -14.92 6.48 2.44
CA LYS A 66 -16.10 5.85 1.82
C LYS A 66 -16.68 6.60 0.61
N GLN A 67 -16.02 7.63 0.13
CA GLN A 67 -16.41 8.35 -1.09
C GLN A 67 -15.51 7.95 -2.26
N LYS A 68 -16.08 7.81 -3.46
CA LYS A 68 -15.29 7.55 -4.67
C LYS A 68 -14.27 8.67 -4.86
N MET A 69 -13.01 8.29 -5.07
CA MET A 69 -11.96 9.24 -5.42
C MET A 69 -12.28 9.90 -6.76
N SER A 70 -12.40 11.23 -6.78
CA SER A 70 -12.64 11.96 -8.02
C SER A 70 -12.06 13.37 -8.01
N LYS A 71 -11.69 13.86 -9.19
CA LYS A 71 -11.18 15.23 -9.37
C LYS A 71 -12.24 16.28 -9.00
N SER A 72 -13.50 16.01 -9.30
CA SER A 72 -14.62 16.93 -9.03
C SER A 72 -14.89 17.14 -7.54
N ILE A 73 -14.61 16.13 -6.72
CA ILE A 73 -14.73 16.21 -5.24
C ILE A 73 -13.48 16.81 -4.60
N GLY A 74 -12.35 16.86 -5.33
CA GLY A 74 -11.09 17.39 -4.81
C GLY A 74 -10.44 16.53 -3.73
N ASN A 75 -10.83 15.25 -3.63
CA ASN A 75 -10.32 14.32 -2.61
C ASN A 75 -9.14 13.46 -3.11
N ILE A 76 -8.57 13.78 -4.28
CA ILE A 76 -7.41 13.07 -4.81
C ILE A 76 -6.17 13.50 -4.06
N LYS A 77 -5.49 12.54 -3.44
CA LYS A 77 -4.16 12.72 -2.85
C LYS A 77 -3.14 11.95 -3.69
N LEU A 78 -2.04 12.61 -4.02
CA LEU A 78 -1.00 12.00 -4.82
C LEU A 78 -0.14 11.07 -3.96
N LEU A 79 0.28 9.94 -4.54
CA LEU A 79 1.17 8.99 -3.87
C LEU A 79 2.44 9.65 -3.30
N LYS A 80 3.01 10.63 -4.02
CA LYS A 80 4.19 11.39 -3.56
C LYS A 80 3.99 12.11 -2.22
N GLU A 81 2.77 12.49 -1.87
CA GLU A 81 2.46 13.13 -0.60
C GLU A 81 2.54 12.11 0.54
N TYR A 82 2.07 10.89 0.31
CA TYR A 82 2.16 9.81 1.28
C TYR A 82 3.59 9.32 1.50
N ILE A 83 4.42 9.23 0.44
CA ILE A 83 5.82 8.80 0.53
C ILE A 83 6.65 9.73 1.43
N ASN A 84 6.31 11.02 1.49
CA ASN A 84 6.96 11.97 2.37
C ASN A 84 6.65 11.72 3.87
N ILE A 85 5.52 11.07 4.17
CA ILE A 85 5.03 10.86 5.54
C ILE A 85 5.28 9.41 5.97
N TYR A 86 4.93 8.46 5.11
CA TYR A 86 5.00 7.03 5.38
C TYR A 86 6.13 6.36 4.61
N ASP A 87 6.62 5.26 5.14
CA ASP A 87 7.52 4.39 4.39
C ASP A 87 6.80 3.69 3.25
N GLY A 88 7.51 3.40 2.14
CA GLY A 88 6.92 2.74 0.98
C GLY A 88 6.32 1.38 1.30
N GLU A 89 6.91 0.63 2.23
CA GLU A 89 6.37 -0.67 2.66
C GLU A 89 5.03 -0.53 3.41
N ILE A 90 4.84 0.57 4.17
CA ILE A 90 3.56 0.85 4.84
C ILE A 90 2.46 1.08 3.81
N ILE A 91 2.75 1.91 2.81
CA ILE A 91 1.82 2.22 1.72
C ILE A 91 1.49 0.94 0.95
N ARG A 92 2.50 0.13 0.65
CA ARG A 92 2.35 -1.13 -0.07
C ARG A 92 1.49 -2.12 0.71
N LEU A 93 1.76 -2.30 2.01
CA LEU A 93 0.95 -3.19 2.85
C LEU A 93 -0.49 -2.67 2.99
N ALA A 94 -0.70 -1.36 3.08
CA ALA A 94 -2.04 -0.77 3.12
C ALA A 94 -2.85 -1.10 1.84
N LEU A 95 -2.21 -1.05 0.66
CA LEU A 95 -2.84 -1.50 -0.60
C LEU A 95 -3.14 -2.99 -0.62
N LEU A 96 -2.26 -3.81 -0.01
CA LEU A 96 -2.40 -5.27 0.05
C LEU A 96 -3.31 -5.77 1.18
N SER A 97 -3.82 -4.87 2.03
CA SER A 97 -4.64 -5.23 3.21
C SER A 97 -6.05 -5.70 2.85
N SER A 98 -6.54 -5.34 1.67
CA SER A 98 -7.80 -5.82 1.10
C SER A 98 -7.54 -6.75 -0.07
N HIS A 99 -8.47 -7.68 -0.30
CA HIS A 99 -8.44 -8.45 -1.54
C HIS A 99 -8.57 -7.52 -2.74
N TYR A 100 -7.78 -7.71 -3.79
CA TYR A 100 -7.71 -6.79 -4.93
C TYR A 100 -9.05 -6.58 -5.66
N ARG A 101 -9.96 -7.56 -5.62
CA ARG A 101 -11.33 -7.44 -6.18
C ARG A 101 -12.27 -6.63 -5.30
N SER A 102 -11.93 -6.42 -4.04
CA SER A 102 -12.76 -5.69 -3.08
C SER A 102 -12.47 -4.20 -3.09
N PRO A 103 -13.45 -3.34 -2.79
CA PRO A 103 -13.18 -1.93 -2.58
C PRO A 103 -12.21 -1.72 -1.43
N LEU A 104 -11.23 -0.84 -1.64
CA LEU A 104 -10.28 -0.42 -0.61
C LEU A 104 -10.66 0.98 -0.12
N ASN A 105 -11.03 1.10 1.16
CA ASN A 105 -11.24 2.40 1.77
C ASN A 105 -9.92 2.95 2.30
N TRP A 106 -9.33 3.89 1.55
CA TRP A 106 -8.04 4.49 1.89
C TRP A 106 -8.20 5.53 2.98
N THR A 107 -7.74 5.22 4.18
CA THR A 107 -7.82 6.05 5.36
C THR A 107 -6.47 6.15 6.05
N LYS A 108 -6.32 7.11 6.97
CA LYS A 108 -5.15 7.17 7.83
C LYS A 108 -5.02 5.92 8.72
N ASP A 109 -6.15 5.39 9.16
CA ASP A 109 -6.17 4.21 10.04
C ASP A 109 -5.58 2.96 9.35
N ILE A 110 -5.84 2.75 8.06
CA ILE A 110 -5.26 1.61 7.33
C ILE A 110 -3.73 1.73 7.22
N LEU A 111 -3.20 2.96 7.10
CA LEU A 111 -1.76 3.21 7.09
C LEU A 111 -1.12 2.96 8.46
N GLU A 112 -1.76 3.43 9.54
CA GLU A 112 -1.27 3.19 10.91
C GLU A 112 -1.38 1.70 11.29
N GLN A 113 -2.44 1.00 10.90
CA GLN A 113 -2.57 -0.44 11.08
C GLN A 113 -1.47 -1.19 10.32
N SER A 114 -1.21 -0.82 9.06
CA SER A 114 -0.15 -1.42 8.26
C SER A 114 1.23 -1.19 8.87
N LYS A 115 1.51 0.02 9.38
CA LYS A 115 2.72 0.32 10.13
C LYS A 115 2.87 -0.56 11.36
N ASN A 116 1.81 -0.73 12.15
CA ASN A 116 1.83 -1.56 13.35
C ASN A 116 2.06 -3.04 13.02
N ILE A 117 1.50 -3.52 11.91
CA ILE A 117 1.75 -4.88 11.42
C ILE A 117 3.23 -5.01 11.05
N LEU A 118 3.77 -4.13 10.20
CA LEU A 118 5.19 -4.16 9.81
C LEU A 118 6.13 -4.09 11.02
N ASN A 119 5.85 -3.23 12.00
CA ASN A 119 6.63 -3.13 13.23
C ASN A 119 6.70 -4.48 13.97
N LYS A 120 5.60 -5.22 14.07
CA LYS A 120 5.60 -6.56 14.71
C LYS A 120 6.48 -7.55 13.96
N PHE A 121 6.42 -7.54 12.62
CA PHE A 121 7.25 -8.41 11.80
C PHE A 121 8.72 -8.04 11.89
N TYR A 122 9.07 -6.76 11.85
CA TYR A 122 10.45 -6.30 12.00
C TYR A 122 11.03 -6.60 13.39
N LEU A 123 10.23 -6.48 14.45
CA LEU A 123 10.63 -6.93 15.79
C LEU A 123 10.92 -8.43 15.85
N PHE A 124 10.10 -9.24 15.18
CA PHE A 124 10.35 -10.68 15.07
C PHE A 124 11.63 -10.98 14.28
N LEU A 125 11.84 -10.29 13.15
CA LEU A 125 13.05 -10.43 12.35
C LEU A 125 14.31 -10.02 13.13
N GLU A 126 14.27 -8.94 13.92
CA GLU A 126 15.35 -8.53 14.80
C GLU A 126 15.65 -9.58 15.88
N LYS A 127 14.62 -10.06 16.58
CA LYS A 127 14.74 -11.13 17.58
C LYS A 127 15.41 -12.39 16.99
N THR A 128 15.11 -12.69 15.74
CA THR A 128 15.57 -13.91 15.06
C THR A 128 16.77 -13.70 14.16
N LYS A 129 17.44 -12.52 14.18
CA LYS A 129 18.53 -12.19 13.26
C LYS A 129 19.70 -13.20 13.31
N ASN A 130 20.05 -13.67 14.49
CA ASN A 130 21.17 -14.60 14.71
C ASN A 130 20.76 -16.08 14.50
N LEU A 131 19.51 -16.37 14.16
CA LEU A 131 19.10 -17.72 13.79
C LEU A 131 19.63 -17.98 12.37
N ASN A 132 20.84 -18.55 12.31
CA ASN A 132 21.40 -19.10 11.08
C ASN A 132 21.03 -20.57 10.96
N ILE A 133 20.70 -20.97 9.75
CA ILE A 133 20.62 -22.39 9.39
C ILE A 133 21.75 -22.64 8.42
N GLU A 134 22.90 -22.95 8.98
CA GLU A 134 23.99 -23.52 8.20
C GLU A 134 23.55 -24.91 7.71
N GLY A 135 23.74 -25.16 6.44
CA GLY A 135 23.64 -26.51 5.84
C GLY A 135 22.30 -26.94 5.26
N LYS A 136 21.26 -26.12 5.26
CA LYS A 136 20.05 -26.42 4.48
C LYS A 136 20.06 -25.65 3.17
N ASN A 137 20.15 -26.36 2.06
CA ASN A 137 20.09 -25.80 0.71
C ASN A 137 18.91 -24.86 0.57
N VAL A 138 19.16 -23.62 0.21
CA VAL A 138 18.13 -22.59 -0.02
C VAL A 138 17.23 -22.99 -1.19
N ASP A 139 17.76 -23.78 -2.14
CA ASP A 139 17.08 -24.21 -3.36
C ASP A 139 15.97 -25.25 -3.14
N SER A 140 15.89 -25.87 -1.95
CA SER A 140 14.83 -26.84 -1.59
C SER A 140 13.82 -26.30 -0.58
N PHE A 141 13.68 -24.95 -0.46
CA PHE A 141 12.72 -24.39 0.46
C PHE A 141 11.30 -24.48 -0.08
N GLU A 142 10.50 -25.26 0.57
CA GLU A 142 9.05 -25.28 0.36
C GLU A 142 8.38 -24.26 1.27
N MET A 143 7.66 -23.31 0.66
CA MET A 143 6.87 -22.33 1.40
C MET A 143 5.76 -23.04 2.17
N ASP A 144 5.44 -22.55 3.37
CA ASP A 144 4.33 -23.05 4.17
C ASP A 144 3.03 -23.01 3.35
N ARG A 145 2.31 -24.14 3.34
CA ARG A 145 1.06 -24.28 2.59
C ARG A 145 -0.03 -23.34 3.08
N GLU A 146 -0.02 -22.97 4.35
CA GLU A 146 -0.91 -21.96 4.92
C GLU A 146 -0.64 -20.54 4.38
N ILE A 147 0.53 -20.33 3.75
CA ILE A 147 0.89 -19.11 3.03
C ILE A 147 0.67 -19.28 1.53
N LEU A 148 1.17 -20.39 0.97
CA LEU A 148 1.15 -20.61 -0.47
C LEU A 148 -0.26 -20.79 -1.02
N ASN A 149 -1.08 -21.64 -0.38
CA ASN A 149 -2.42 -21.94 -0.87
C ASN A 149 -3.32 -20.71 -0.98
N PRO A 150 -3.37 -19.78 0.02
CA PRO A 150 -4.13 -18.55 -0.15
C PRO A 150 -3.60 -17.62 -1.25
N ILE A 151 -2.29 -17.62 -1.54
CA ILE A 151 -1.72 -16.86 -2.66
C ILE A 151 -2.18 -17.45 -3.98
N LEU A 152 -2.20 -18.79 -4.10
CA LEU A 152 -2.68 -19.51 -5.28
C LEU A 152 -4.20 -19.45 -5.43
N ASP A 153 -4.93 -19.16 -4.35
CA ASP A 153 -6.37 -18.96 -4.32
C ASP A 153 -6.70 -17.47 -4.48
N ASP A 154 -6.55 -17.00 -5.71
CA ASP A 154 -6.88 -15.63 -6.15
C ASP A 154 -6.20 -14.51 -5.33
N LEU A 155 -4.93 -14.73 -4.91
CA LEU A 155 -4.11 -13.76 -4.18
C LEU A 155 -4.72 -13.32 -2.83
N ASN A 156 -5.27 -14.23 -2.05
CA ASN A 156 -5.90 -13.94 -0.76
C ASN A 156 -4.88 -13.61 0.34
N LEU A 157 -4.26 -12.44 0.22
CA LEU A 157 -3.21 -11.97 1.14
C LEU A 157 -3.74 -11.68 2.55
N ALA A 158 -5.01 -11.32 2.68
CA ALA A 158 -5.61 -11.10 4.01
C ALA A 158 -5.54 -12.37 4.87
N LYS A 159 -5.79 -13.55 4.29
CA LYS A 159 -5.65 -14.83 4.97
C LYS A 159 -4.19 -15.13 5.32
N VAL A 160 -3.25 -14.82 4.43
CA VAL A 160 -1.80 -14.97 4.69
C VAL A 160 -1.35 -14.13 5.89
N PHE A 161 -1.70 -12.85 5.90
CA PHE A 161 -1.32 -11.96 7.00
C PHE A 161 -1.99 -12.33 8.32
N ALA A 162 -3.23 -12.81 8.30
CA ALA A 162 -3.90 -13.34 9.51
C ALA A 162 -3.15 -14.54 10.09
N TYR A 163 -2.76 -15.49 9.26
CA TYR A 163 -1.95 -16.65 9.67
C TYR A 163 -0.60 -16.24 10.27
N LEU A 164 0.15 -15.39 9.55
CA LEU A 164 1.47 -14.94 10.00
C LEU A 164 1.39 -14.13 11.30
N ASN A 165 0.42 -13.22 11.44
CA ASN A 165 0.20 -12.49 12.68
C ASN A 165 -0.07 -13.42 13.86
N LYS A 166 -0.88 -14.48 13.67
CA LYS A 166 -1.12 -15.50 14.68
C LYS A 166 0.18 -16.19 15.09
N LYS A 167 1.00 -16.62 14.12
CA LYS A 167 2.29 -17.28 14.37
C LYS A 167 3.28 -16.39 15.12
N ILE A 168 3.38 -15.09 14.80
CA ILE A 168 4.23 -14.13 15.53
C ILE A 168 3.73 -13.93 16.97
N LEU A 169 2.42 -13.97 17.22
CA LEU A 169 1.88 -13.90 18.57
C LEU A 169 2.20 -15.18 19.37
N GLU A 170 2.13 -16.36 18.74
CA GLU A 170 2.51 -17.63 19.33
C GLU A 170 4.00 -17.68 19.69
N ASP A 171 4.87 -17.04 18.90
CA ASP A 171 6.32 -16.97 19.12
C ASP A 171 6.70 -16.42 20.50
N LYS A 172 5.89 -15.53 21.08
CA LYS A 172 6.15 -14.98 22.42
C LYS A 172 6.16 -16.05 23.51
N TYR A 173 5.54 -17.21 23.28
CA TYR A 173 5.23 -18.17 24.34
C TYR A 173 5.66 -19.61 24.03
N ILE A 174 5.74 -20.04 22.77
CA ILE A 174 5.70 -21.47 22.43
C ILE A 174 6.71 -21.91 21.37
N LEU A 175 7.09 -21.07 20.40
CA LEU A 175 7.84 -21.51 19.22
C LEU A 175 9.27 -21.95 19.54
N LYS A 176 9.62 -23.17 19.11
CA LYS A 176 10.98 -23.69 19.13
C LYS A 176 11.87 -22.97 18.10
N LYS A 177 13.19 -23.04 18.24
CA LYS A 177 14.13 -22.37 17.34
C LYS A 177 13.93 -22.76 15.87
N GLU A 178 13.62 -24.02 15.61
CA GLU A 178 13.36 -24.54 14.26
C GLU A 178 12.10 -23.91 13.65
N GLU A 179 11.04 -23.75 14.45
CA GLU A 179 9.79 -23.12 14.03
C GLU A 179 9.98 -21.61 13.79
N GLN A 180 10.70 -20.93 14.67
CA GLN A 180 11.08 -19.52 14.49
C GLN A 180 11.86 -19.31 13.20
N PHE A 181 12.80 -20.20 12.92
CA PHE A 181 13.57 -20.13 11.70
C PHE A 181 12.70 -20.35 10.46
N PHE A 182 11.87 -21.37 10.46
CA PHE A 182 10.96 -21.65 9.36
C PHE A 182 10.01 -20.46 9.11
N LEU A 183 9.47 -19.85 10.17
CA LEU A 183 8.66 -18.65 10.09
C LEU A 183 9.45 -17.46 9.52
N LYS A 184 10.69 -17.19 10.01
CA LYS A 184 11.58 -16.16 9.46
C LYS A 184 11.80 -16.34 7.96
N LYS A 185 12.05 -17.56 7.51
CA LYS A 185 12.30 -17.86 6.09
C LYS A 185 11.04 -17.59 5.25
N ASN A 186 9.87 -18.02 5.71
CA ASN A 186 8.59 -17.74 5.05
C ASN A 186 8.34 -16.24 4.93
N ILE A 187 8.58 -15.45 5.99
CA ILE A 187 8.41 -14.00 5.98
C ILE A 187 9.35 -13.36 4.94
N LYS A 188 10.64 -13.77 4.87
CA LYS A 188 11.59 -13.22 3.91
C LYS A 188 11.24 -13.57 2.46
N VAL A 189 10.84 -14.83 2.18
CA VAL A 189 10.42 -15.23 0.84
C VAL A 189 9.14 -14.49 0.42
N LEU A 190 8.14 -14.43 1.29
CA LEU A 190 6.93 -13.66 1.04
C LEU A 190 7.24 -12.17 0.83
N GLY A 191 8.15 -11.64 1.64
CA GLY A 191 8.61 -10.26 1.53
C GLY A 191 9.19 -9.94 0.17
N ASN A 192 9.99 -10.84 -0.39
CA ASN A 192 10.56 -10.68 -1.74
C ASN A 192 9.46 -10.71 -2.81
N ILE A 193 8.46 -11.56 -2.67
CA ILE A 193 7.31 -11.62 -3.61
C ILE A 193 6.48 -10.33 -3.54
N LEU A 194 6.20 -9.84 -2.33
CA LEU A 194 5.33 -8.69 -2.10
C LEU A 194 6.05 -7.34 -2.12
N GLY A 195 7.39 -7.32 -2.09
CA GLY A 195 8.19 -6.10 -1.99
C GLY A 195 8.02 -5.38 -0.63
N ILE A 196 7.93 -6.14 0.45
CA ILE A 196 7.92 -5.69 1.85
C ILE A 196 8.99 -6.46 2.64
N PHE A 197 9.33 -6.04 3.85
CA PHE A 197 10.40 -6.63 4.65
C PHE A 197 11.77 -6.61 3.95
N GLN A 198 12.03 -5.57 3.15
CA GLN A 198 13.24 -5.44 2.35
C GLN A 198 14.40 -4.79 3.11
N LYS A 199 14.10 -4.15 4.24
CA LYS A 199 15.08 -3.46 5.07
C LYS A 199 15.66 -4.37 6.14
N GLU A 200 16.85 -4.00 6.62
CA GLU A 200 17.28 -4.54 7.91
C GLU A 200 16.41 -3.95 9.03
N PRO A 201 16.15 -4.72 10.11
CA PRO A 201 15.29 -4.24 11.20
C PRO A 201 15.76 -2.93 11.83
N SER A 202 17.07 -2.73 12.04
CA SER A 202 17.65 -1.46 12.51
C SER A 202 17.28 -0.30 11.60
N ASP A 203 17.48 -0.46 10.28
CA ASP A 203 17.21 0.58 9.29
C ASP A 203 15.72 0.91 9.21
N TRP A 204 14.86 -0.09 9.42
CA TRP A 204 13.42 0.13 9.50
C TRP A 204 13.08 1.08 10.66
N PHE A 205 13.52 0.79 11.89
CA PHE A 205 13.19 1.61 13.05
C PHE A 205 13.82 3.00 12.97
N ASP A 206 15.09 3.10 12.57
CA ASP A 206 15.79 4.38 12.37
C ASP A 206 15.06 5.26 11.32
N SER A 207 14.56 4.66 10.25
CA SER A 207 13.82 5.38 9.21
C SER A 207 12.49 5.93 9.72
N GLN A 208 11.83 5.22 10.64
CA GLN A 208 10.59 5.70 11.27
C GLN A 208 10.85 6.88 12.21
N GLU A 209 11.90 6.81 13.03
CA GLU A 209 12.31 7.90 13.93
C GLU A 209 12.70 9.16 13.15
N LYS A 210 13.50 9.02 12.07
CA LYS A 210 13.88 10.13 11.21
C LYS A 210 12.65 10.81 10.59
N LYS A 211 11.68 10.04 10.09
CA LYS A 211 10.45 10.61 9.53
C LYS A 211 9.62 11.35 10.57
N ILE A 212 9.56 10.86 11.81
CA ILE A 212 8.89 11.55 12.92
C ILE A 212 9.58 12.89 13.20
N SER A 213 10.91 12.90 13.32
CA SER A 213 11.69 14.12 13.61
C SER A 213 11.59 15.17 12.51
N ILE A 214 11.64 14.76 11.23
CA ILE A 214 11.47 15.66 10.08
C ILE A 214 10.07 16.28 10.10
N ASN A 215 9.03 15.49 10.38
CA ASN A 215 7.67 16.01 10.47
C ASN A 215 7.52 17.03 11.62
N GLU A 216 8.11 16.79 12.77
CA GLU A 216 8.08 17.74 13.89
C GLU A 216 8.83 19.04 13.57
N LYS A 217 9.98 18.94 12.89
CA LYS A 217 10.73 20.12 12.44
C LYS A 217 9.88 20.96 11.47
N LYS A 218 9.28 20.33 10.48
CA LYS A 218 8.39 21.03 9.53
C LYS A 218 7.20 21.69 10.22
N ILE A 219 6.58 21.01 11.21
CA ILE A 219 5.48 21.59 12.00
C ILE A 219 5.94 22.85 12.74
N LYS A 220 7.10 22.81 13.39
CA LYS A 220 7.67 23.97 14.09
C LYS A 220 7.95 25.13 13.13
N GLU A 221 8.59 24.86 11.97
CA GLU A 221 8.85 25.85 10.94
C GLU A 221 7.55 26.52 10.42
N LEU A 222 6.51 25.75 10.17
CA LEU A 222 5.21 26.28 9.76
C LEU A 222 4.56 27.13 10.85
N ILE A 223 4.66 26.73 12.14
CA ILE A 223 4.14 27.51 13.27
C ILE A 223 4.91 28.84 13.39
N GLU A 224 6.23 28.82 13.29
CA GLU A 224 7.06 30.02 13.30
C GLU A 224 6.69 30.96 12.15
N THR A 225 6.61 30.46 10.93
CA THR A 225 6.20 31.27 9.75
C THR A 225 4.81 31.88 9.95
N ARG A 226 3.85 31.11 10.50
CA ARG A 226 2.52 31.62 10.82
C ARG A 226 2.56 32.75 11.89
N ASN A 227 3.38 32.57 12.90
CA ASN A 227 3.49 33.58 13.97
C ASN A 227 4.09 34.86 13.42
N LEU A 228 5.13 34.79 12.60
CA LEU A 228 5.70 35.97 11.89
C LEU A 228 4.66 36.66 11.00
N ALA A 229 3.91 35.88 10.20
CA ALA A 229 2.84 36.44 9.37
C ALA A 229 1.78 37.20 10.21
N ARG A 230 1.46 36.73 11.41
CA ARG A 230 0.54 37.43 12.33
C ARG A 230 1.14 38.73 12.89
N GLU A 231 2.42 38.72 13.22
CA GLU A 231 3.14 39.93 13.66
C GLU A 231 3.18 41.02 12.56
N GLU A 232 3.36 40.56 11.32
CA GLU A 232 3.33 41.41 10.11
C GLU A 232 1.91 41.80 9.66
N LYS A 233 0.87 41.28 10.35
CA LYS A 233 -0.56 41.47 10.05
C LYS A 233 -0.99 40.83 8.71
N ASP A 234 -0.23 39.89 8.17
CA ASP A 234 -0.62 39.08 7.02
C ASP A 234 -1.50 37.92 7.49
N TYR A 235 -2.75 38.22 7.78
CA TYR A 235 -3.72 37.25 8.27
C TYR A 235 -4.08 36.22 7.19
N GLN A 236 -3.94 36.58 5.91
CA GLN A 236 -4.23 35.66 4.81
C GLN A 236 -3.22 34.49 4.78
N LEU A 237 -1.94 34.78 4.88
CA LEU A 237 -0.89 33.77 4.98
C LEU A 237 -1.02 32.94 6.27
N ALA A 238 -1.31 33.61 7.40
CA ALA A 238 -1.48 32.92 8.68
C ALA A 238 -2.62 31.90 8.67
N ASP A 239 -3.75 32.23 8.03
CA ASP A 239 -4.90 31.32 7.89
C ASP A 239 -4.63 30.21 6.89
N GLN A 240 -3.89 30.49 5.84
CA GLN A 240 -3.45 29.46 4.88
C GLN A 240 -2.56 28.42 5.56
N ILE A 241 -1.57 28.84 6.35
CA ILE A 241 -0.69 27.94 7.12
C ILE A 241 -1.49 27.16 8.17
N ARG A 242 -2.44 27.80 8.84
CA ARG A 242 -3.32 27.09 9.79
C ARG A 242 -4.12 25.99 9.12
N LYS A 243 -4.62 26.25 7.91
CA LYS A 243 -5.34 25.25 7.11
C LYS A 243 -4.41 24.13 6.63
N GLU A 244 -3.17 24.45 6.25
CA GLU A 244 -2.15 23.45 5.90
C GLU A 244 -1.86 22.52 7.09
N LEU A 245 -1.55 23.09 8.26
CA LEU A 245 -1.33 22.31 9.50
C LEU A 245 -2.55 21.44 9.85
N TYR A 246 -3.75 21.99 9.74
CA TYR A 246 -4.97 21.23 9.97
C TYR A 246 -5.15 20.08 8.97
N ASN A 247 -4.79 20.27 7.70
CA ASN A 247 -4.80 19.21 6.68
C ASN A 247 -3.74 18.14 6.95
N MET A 248 -2.63 18.49 7.60
CA MET A 248 -1.61 17.56 8.09
C MET A 248 -2.03 16.80 9.35
N GLY A 249 -3.24 17.04 9.87
CA GLY A 249 -3.73 16.44 11.11
C GLY A 249 -3.15 17.09 12.37
N ILE A 250 -2.78 18.36 12.28
CA ILE A 250 -2.22 19.15 13.39
C ILE A 250 -3.20 20.25 13.77
N GLU A 251 -3.66 20.24 15.00
CA GLU A 251 -4.41 21.33 15.62
C GLU A 251 -3.46 22.23 16.40
N ILE A 252 -3.54 23.51 16.15
CA ILE A 252 -2.75 24.53 16.85
C ILE A 252 -3.65 25.37 17.76
N LYS A 253 -3.14 25.70 18.95
CA LYS A 253 -3.80 26.56 19.93
C LYS A 253 -2.81 27.63 20.38
N ASP A 254 -3.21 28.89 20.20
CA ASP A 254 -2.43 30.03 20.69
C ASP A 254 -2.65 30.20 22.19
N GLU A 255 -1.58 30.26 22.96
CA GLU A 255 -1.56 30.51 24.40
C GLU A 255 -0.65 31.70 24.71
N SER A 256 -0.71 32.21 25.90
CA SER A 256 0.09 33.38 26.35
C SER A 256 1.61 33.17 26.25
N LEU A 257 2.06 31.92 26.26
CA LEU A 257 3.48 31.51 26.18
C LEU A 257 3.88 31.00 24.79
N GLY A 258 3.02 31.14 23.77
CA GLY A 258 3.29 30.71 22.39
C GLY A 258 2.22 29.77 21.84
N THR A 259 2.45 29.30 20.61
CA THR A 259 1.53 28.41 19.93
C THR A 259 1.84 26.94 20.30
N LYS A 260 0.91 26.26 20.96
CA LYS A 260 0.95 24.82 21.18
C LYS A 260 0.27 24.07 20.05
N TRP A 261 0.72 22.86 19.81
CA TRP A 261 0.12 21.98 18.80
C TRP A 261 -0.10 20.56 19.34
N LYS A 262 -1.07 19.88 18.80
CA LYS A 262 -1.33 18.46 19.04
C LYS A 262 -1.75 17.78 17.74
N ARG A 263 -1.49 16.48 17.64
CA ARG A 263 -2.02 15.67 16.54
C ARG A 263 -3.50 15.38 16.80
N ILE A 264 -4.31 15.59 15.77
CA ILE A 264 -5.72 15.20 15.78
C ILE A 264 -5.91 13.97 14.91
N ASN A 265 -6.65 13.00 15.44
CA ASN A 265 -7.13 11.88 14.66
C ASN A 265 -8.32 12.37 13.85
N LYS A 266 -8.14 12.48 12.54
CA LYS A 266 -9.22 12.66 11.58
C LYS A 266 -9.55 11.33 10.96
#